data_dcc08cffa21837ca54402d097870bf2c
#
_entry.id   dcc08cffa21837ca54402d097870bf2c
#
_cell.length_a   1.000
_cell.length_b   1.000
_cell.length_c   1.000
_cell.angle_alpha   90.00
_cell.angle_beta   90.00
_cell.angle_gamma   90.00
#
_symmetry.space_group_name_H-M   'P 1'
#
loop_
_entity.id
_entity.type
_entity.pdbx_description
1 polymer ?
#
loop_
_entity_poly.entity_id
_entity_poly.type
_entity_poly.pdbx_seq_one_letter_code
_entity_poly.pdbx_strand_id
1 'polypeptide(L)'
;PAKPAASGTRGGRGGGAAAPAARGARPAATRGRGGASGAARGGGGSRGGTAAKQPQKAKPQPAKSAADPHQSKAALTIQCWYRRLLAARKLAALRAARQDYERQMERLEKEAFVAVVRMQQAAAERQRAKEEEERKRRAEQLRRRKRMLEAAFNGETEEMESLLREQESLDSQAGLSRDDPIGRALRNRHQLELLDCEDANGNSPLSEAASGGDPESVGFLLQRGADPNRRGQFGRTPLYRASFAGHLAACEQLLGAGADPRIYAEDAQTARDVAAIDEVRELLDSWDIGQTDQLLGKIEKAKAARREEERKRQEAEMASLDAQVEAAERESATAELRLRQAHCDLEKRIHEHDLAAGEGRTDVAPATLASVHDAEAELELAKAGQERARDRLSMLRLQRREKAAENQEGKSAGDESRPGIRANVRELDDILLRDVGNRIQDSNRWPLLVDPSGMACTFLRYRDTNYANALNPADMEVNKLRMAVMGALRFGKPFVLDLMDLDHLLDSSCAVRFGEICPNLLQMLIDKSILKDANWRRLVRPGDSAEYGENRAWRLEHFRFMVVTKNSLPDPKYLDQFLPVWVVSPS
;
A
#
# COMPACT_ATOMS: atom_id res chain seq x y z
N PRO A 1 28.82 37.33 24.61
CA PRO A 1 27.97 38.27 25.30
C PRO A 1 26.51 37.82 25.30
N ALA A 2 26.05 37.75 26.50
CA ALA A 2 24.70 38.00 26.98
C ALA A 2 23.55 37.09 26.57
N LYS A 3 23.15 36.23 27.52
CA LYS A 3 21.76 35.88 27.86
C LYS A 3 21.00 37.10 28.43
N PRO A 4 19.68 37.08 28.48
CA PRO A 4 18.96 36.78 29.75
C PRO A 4 17.79 35.77 29.55
N ALA A 5 17.54 34.84 30.43
CA ALA A 5 16.90 34.79 31.80
C ALA A 5 15.45 35.30 31.78
N ALA A 6 14.50 34.40 31.94
CA ALA A 6 13.80 33.83 33.08
C ALA A 6 12.50 34.56 33.45
N SER A 7 11.44 33.79 33.66
CA SER A 7 10.44 33.80 34.75
C SER A 7 9.18 33.09 34.23
N GLY A 8 8.60 32.05 34.81
CA GLY A 8 8.28 31.76 36.19
C GLY A 8 6.83 32.09 36.50
N THR A 9 6.00 31.02 36.70
CA THR A 9 4.94 30.87 37.72
C THR A 9 3.94 29.83 37.24
N ARG A 10 3.83 28.68 37.88
CA ARG A 10 3.10 28.21 39.09
C ARG A 10 1.57 28.34 39.01
N GLY A 11 0.96 27.19 39.17
CA GLY A 11 -0.32 26.96 39.86
C GLY A 11 -1.36 26.37 38.89
N GLY A 12 -2.11 25.35 39.22
CA GLY A 12 -2.41 24.58 40.38
C GLY A 12 -3.51 23.58 40.08
N ARG A 13 -3.41 22.47 40.70
CA ARG A 13 -4.40 21.50 41.18
C ARG A 13 -5.86 21.58 40.71
N GLY A 14 -6.40 20.41 40.36
CA GLY A 14 -7.57 19.94 41.08
C GLY A 14 -8.56 19.15 40.22
N GLY A 15 -8.83 17.91 40.65
CA GLY A 15 -10.15 17.29 40.71
C GLY A 15 -10.60 16.52 39.49
N GLY A 16 -10.57 15.33 39.54
CA GLY A 16 -11.35 14.15 39.69
C GLY A 16 -12.85 14.31 39.58
N ALA A 17 -13.45 13.48 38.67
CA ALA A 17 -14.72 12.78 38.91
C ALA A 17 -15.16 12.03 37.65
N ALA A 18 -15.19 10.72 37.72
CA ALA A 18 -16.30 9.80 37.46
C ALA A 18 -17.15 10.01 36.21
N ALA A 19 -17.20 8.93 35.44
CA ALA A 19 -18.23 8.62 34.44
C ALA A 19 -19.64 8.53 35.07
N PRO A 20 -20.68 8.68 34.26
CA PRO A 20 -21.58 7.53 34.13
C PRO A 20 -21.97 7.17 32.69
N ALA A 21 -22.20 5.88 32.55
CA ALA A 21 -22.78 5.24 31.41
C ALA A 21 -24.21 5.75 31.17
N ALA A 22 -24.53 6.03 29.89
CA ALA A 22 -25.91 6.16 29.47
C ALA A 22 -26.13 5.33 28.20
N ARG A 23 -27.04 4.40 28.36
CA ARG A 23 -27.65 3.52 27.37
C ARG A 23 -28.40 4.31 26.28
N GLY A 24 -28.24 3.87 25.05
CA GLY A 24 -29.31 3.51 24.11
C GLY A 24 -30.28 4.61 23.70
N ALA A 25 -30.17 4.98 22.41
CA ALA A 25 -31.36 5.24 21.58
C ALA A 25 -30.95 5.12 20.09
N ARG A 26 -31.51 4.12 19.43
CA ARG A 26 -31.57 4.05 17.96
C ARG A 26 -32.50 5.17 17.47
N PRO A 27 -32.18 5.90 16.43
CA PRO A 27 -33.20 6.58 15.63
C PRO A 27 -33.55 5.70 14.41
N ALA A 28 -34.86 5.64 14.22
CA ALA A 28 -35.54 4.94 13.15
C ALA A 28 -35.17 5.50 11.76
N ALA A 29 -35.05 4.59 10.81
CA ALA A 29 -34.93 4.85 9.39
C ALA A 29 -36.19 5.52 8.85
N THR A 30 -36.08 6.73 8.30
CA THR A 30 -37.09 7.34 7.45
C THR A 30 -36.72 7.13 5.98
N ARG A 31 -37.58 6.37 5.32
CA ARG A 31 -37.55 6.08 3.89
C ARG A 31 -37.69 7.34 3.05
N GLY A 32 -36.75 7.61 2.16
CA GLY A 32 -36.88 8.52 1.04
C GLY A 32 -37.00 7.76 -0.28
N ARG A 33 -38.15 7.80 -0.89
CA ARG A 33 -38.40 7.31 -2.25
C ARG A 33 -37.76 8.25 -3.26
N GLY A 34 -36.83 7.75 -4.07
CA GLY A 34 -36.37 8.38 -5.31
C GLY A 34 -37.05 7.75 -6.51
N GLY A 35 -37.88 8.49 -7.21
CA GLY A 35 -38.47 8.08 -8.47
C GLY A 35 -37.50 8.26 -9.63
N ALA A 36 -37.28 7.22 -10.38
CA ALA A 36 -36.56 7.24 -11.65
C ALA A 36 -37.52 7.53 -12.80
N SER A 37 -37.22 8.53 -13.61
CA SER A 37 -37.84 8.76 -14.90
C SER A 37 -37.02 8.09 -15.99
N GLY A 38 -37.53 7.02 -16.56
CA GLY A 38 -36.97 6.41 -17.78
C GLY A 38 -37.80 6.80 -19.00
N ALA A 39 -37.19 7.43 -19.96
CA ALA A 39 -37.72 7.63 -21.29
C ALA A 39 -37.36 6.46 -22.17
N ALA A 40 -38.35 5.82 -22.78
CA ALA A 40 -38.15 4.87 -23.87
C ALA A 40 -38.88 5.32 -25.13
N ARG A 41 -38.17 5.40 -26.22
CA ARG A 41 -38.61 5.32 -27.63
C ARG A 41 -38.64 3.83 -28.01
N GLY A 42 -39.64 3.37 -28.69
CA GLY A 42 -40.09 3.53 -30.02
C GLY A 42 -40.34 2.20 -30.65
N GLY A 43 -41.39 2.12 -31.44
CA GLY A 43 -41.32 1.35 -32.68
C GLY A 43 -42.17 0.12 -32.81
N GLY A 44 -43.32 0.25 -33.47
CA GLY A 44 -43.57 -0.57 -34.66
C GLY A 44 -44.46 -1.80 -34.55
N GLY A 45 -45.66 -1.67 -35.06
CA GLY A 45 -46.09 -2.67 -36.05
C GLY A 45 -47.22 -3.63 -35.71
N SER A 46 -48.44 -3.29 -36.16
CA SER A 46 -49.24 -4.08 -37.12
C SER A 46 -50.22 -5.16 -36.64
N ARG A 47 -51.46 -4.82 -36.89
CA ARG A 47 -52.55 -5.67 -37.42
C ARG A 47 -53.32 -6.65 -36.52
N GLY A 48 -54.62 -6.30 -36.40
CA GLY A 48 -55.64 -7.24 -36.88
C GLY A 48 -56.70 -7.63 -35.87
N GLY A 49 -57.94 -7.30 -36.11
CA GLY A 49 -59.02 -8.05 -35.52
C GLY A 49 -60.21 -7.26 -35.05
N THR A 50 -61.10 -7.01 -35.96
CA THR A 50 -62.48 -6.52 -35.82
C THR A 50 -63.34 -7.35 -34.85
N ALA A 51 -64.05 -6.72 -33.93
CA ALA A 51 -65.33 -7.18 -33.45
C ALA A 51 -66.19 -6.02 -33.03
N ALA A 52 -67.24 -5.80 -33.80
CA ALA A 52 -68.30 -4.82 -33.55
C ALA A 52 -69.13 -5.17 -32.32
N LYS A 53 -69.35 -4.23 -31.43
CA LYS A 53 -70.49 -4.25 -30.49
C LYS A 53 -71.31 -2.98 -30.63
N GLN A 54 -72.61 -3.21 -30.82
CA GLN A 54 -73.69 -2.24 -31.10
C GLN A 54 -73.82 -1.15 -30.03
N PRO A 55 -74.38 0.03 -30.41
CA PRO A 55 -74.58 1.13 -29.51
C PRO A 55 -75.79 0.95 -28.60
N GLN A 56 -75.59 1.03 -27.30
CA GLN A 56 -76.68 1.16 -26.34
C GLN A 56 -77.20 2.61 -26.37
N LYS A 57 -78.53 2.72 -26.46
CA LYS A 57 -79.30 3.99 -26.49
C LYS A 57 -79.01 4.83 -25.27
N ALA A 58 -78.55 6.06 -25.49
CA ALA A 58 -78.43 7.09 -24.48
C ALA A 58 -79.83 7.58 -24.03
N LYS A 59 -80.01 7.68 -22.71
CA LYS A 59 -81.16 8.39 -22.11
C LYS A 59 -81.03 9.86 -22.35
N PRO A 60 -82.14 10.57 -22.60
CA PRO A 60 -82.12 12.04 -22.86
C PRO A 60 -81.69 12.77 -21.58
N GLN A 61 -80.64 13.56 -21.65
CA GLN A 61 -80.26 14.52 -20.63
C GLN A 61 -81.25 15.75 -20.70
N PRO A 62 -81.66 16.34 -19.54
CA PRO A 62 -82.45 17.53 -19.53
C PRO A 62 -81.73 18.71 -20.17
N ALA A 63 -82.44 19.48 -20.96
CA ALA A 63 -81.95 20.63 -21.66
C ALA A 63 -81.28 21.65 -20.69
N LYS A 64 -79.98 21.87 -20.90
CA LYS A 64 -79.28 22.99 -20.23
C LYS A 64 -79.86 24.28 -20.74
N SER A 65 -80.44 25.06 -19.84
CA SER A 65 -80.81 26.44 -20.09
C SER A 65 -79.62 27.22 -20.64
N ALA A 66 -79.82 28.00 -21.72
CA ALA A 66 -78.79 28.80 -22.32
C ALA A 66 -78.27 29.80 -21.28
N ALA A 67 -77.06 29.48 -20.72
CA ALA A 67 -76.39 30.41 -19.81
C ALA A 67 -75.94 31.66 -20.62
N ASP A 68 -76.25 32.82 -20.08
CA ASP A 68 -75.92 34.12 -20.62
C ASP A 68 -74.38 34.15 -21.01
N PRO A 69 -74.04 34.50 -22.27
CA PRO A 69 -72.68 34.43 -22.76
C PRO A 69 -71.69 35.34 -21.97
N HIS A 70 -72.20 36.30 -21.23
CA HIS A 70 -71.37 37.11 -20.31
C HIS A 70 -71.08 36.39 -19.00
N GLN A 71 -72.00 35.59 -18.45
CA GLN A 71 -71.77 34.80 -17.24
C GLN A 71 -70.77 33.63 -17.50
N SER A 72 -70.87 33.04 -18.69
CA SER A 72 -69.91 31.97 -19.05
C SER A 72 -68.48 32.47 -19.27
N LYS A 73 -68.29 33.66 -19.82
CA LYS A 73 -66.95 34.26 -19.94
C LYS A 73 -66.39 34.71 -18.58
N ALA A 74 -67.19 35.23 -17.68
CA ALA A 74 -66.76 35.55 -16.32
C ALA A 74 -66.35 34.30 -15.50
N ALA A 75 -67.10 33.20 -15.63
CA ALA A 75 -66.79 31.96 -15.01
C ALA A 75 -65.45 31.35 -15.52
N LEU A 76 -65.21 31.43 -16.83
CA LEU A 76 -63.93 31.00 -17.44
C LEU A 76 -62.74 31.83 -16.97
N THR A 77 -62.89 33.16 -16.87
CA THR A 77 -61.85 34.04 -16.36
C THR A 77 -61.50 33.74 -14.89
N ILE A 78 -62.48 33.49 -14.04
CA ILE A 78 -62.32 33.11 -12.64
C ILE A 78 -61.61 31.73 -12.54
N GLN A 79 -62.05 30.76 -13.38
CA GLN A 79 -61.39 29.45 -13.42
C GLN A 79 -59.92 29.54 -13.88
N CYS A 80 -59.65 30.36 -14.90
CA CYS A 80 -58.25 30.57 -15.36
C CYS A 80 -57.42 31.26 -14.29
N TRP A 81 -57.96 32.27 -13.61
CA TRP A 81 -57.29 32.95 -12.51
C TRP A 81 -57.00 31.98 -11.35
N TYR A 82 -57.97 31.17 -10.94
CA TYR A 82 -57.82 30.18 -9.88
C TYR A 82 -56.79 29.11 -10.23
N ARG A 83 -56.80 28.61 -11.48
CA ARG A 83 -55.76 27.67 -11.97
C ARG A 83 -54.37 28.29 -11.95
N ARG A 84 -54.22 29.56 -12.34
CA ARG A 84 -52.95 30.29 -12.25
C ARG A 84 -52.49 30.44 -10.80
N LEU A 85 -53.39 30.75 -9.87
CA LEU A 85 -53.07 30.84 -8.44
C LEU A 85 -52.62 29.50 -7.85
N LEU A 86 -53.30 28.40 -8.20
CA LEU A 86 -52.90 27.05 -7.79
C LEU A 86 -51.52 26.65 -8.40
N ALA A 87 -51.30 26.95 -9.66
CA ALA A 87 -50.03 26.70 -10.32
C ALA A 87 -48.88 27.50 -9.67
N ALA A 88 -49.12 28.78 -9.36
CA ALA A 88 -48.14 29.61 -8.66
C ALA A 88 -47.81 29.08 -7.25
N ARG A 89 -48.83 28.64 -6.48
CA ARG A 89 -48.60 27.99 -5.16
C ARG A 89 -47.82 26.70 -5.27
N LYS A 90 -48.15 25.84 -6.25
CA LYS A 90 -47.37 24.61 -6.51
C LYS A 90 -45.92 24.91 -6.88
N LEU A 91 -45.70 25.90 -7.74
CA LEU A 91 -44.38 26.33 -8.16
C LEU A 91 -43.56 26.87 -6.97
N ALA A 92 -44.19 27.68 -6.11
CA ALA A 92 -43.54 28.17 -4.89
C ALA A 92 -43.17 27.03 -3.92
N ALA A 93 -44.07 26.07 -3.72
CA ALA A 93 -43.79 24.90 -2.90
C ALA A 93 -42.64 24.04 -3.46
N LEU A 94 -42.61 23.81 -4.78
CA LEU A 94 -41.52 23.08 -5.43
C LEU A 94 -40.16 23.81 -5.33
N ARG A 95 -40.19 25.15 -5.46
CA ARG A 95 -38.96 25.96 -5.26
C ARG A 95 -38.47 25.91 -3.83
N ALA A 96 -39.35 25.99 -2.85
CA ALA A 96 -39.00 25.85 -1.43
C ALA A 96 -38.41 24.46 -1.14
N ALA A 97 -39.06 23.39 -1.61
CA ALA A 97 -38.56 22.02 -1.45
C ALA A 97 -37.19 21.81 -2.11
N ARG A 98 -36.95 22.40 -3.27
CA ARG A 98 -35.64 22.37 -3.93
C ARG A 98 -34.57 23.10 -3.11
N GLN A 99 -34.88 24.29 -2.60
CA GLN A 99 -33.94 25.04 -1.75
C GLN A 99 -33.61 24.28 -0.45
N ASP A 100 -34.61 23.64 0.16
CA ASP A 100 -34.38 22.84 1.37
C ASP A 100 -33.54 21.62 1.06
N TYR A 101 -33.73 20.95 -0.07
CA TYR A 101 -32.89 19.85 -0.53
C TYR A 101 -31.44 20.30 -0.80
N GLU A 102 -31.26 21.44 -1.49
CA GLU A 102 -29.93 22.00 -1.74
C GLU A 102 -29.20 22.33 -0.42
N ARG A 103 -29.91 22.90 0.57
CA ARG A 103 -29.34 23.15 1.92
C ARG A 103 -28.97 21.87 2.67
N GLN A 104 -29.79 20.83 2.55
CA GLN A 104 -29.49 19.52 3.15
C GLN A 104 -28.27 18.88 2.51
N MET A 105 -28.18 18.92 1.19
CA MET A 105 -27.00 18.40 0.46
C MET A 105 -25.72 19.14 0.85
N GLU A 106 -25.76 20.47 0.92
CA GLU A 106 -24.61 21.27 1.35
C GLU A 106 -24.15 20.94 2.79
N ARG A 107 -25.11 20.66 3.69
CA ARG A 107 -24.77 20.21 5.06
C ARG A 107 -24.10 18.83 5.05
N LEU A 108 -24.67 17.88 4.31
CA LEU A 108 -24.12 16.53 4.21
C LEU A 108 -22.73 16.53 3.57
N GLU A 109 -22.50 17.35 2.54
CA GLU A 109 -21.18 17.51 1.94
C GLU A 109 -20.16 18.09 2.93
N LYS A 110 -20.53 19.09 3.72
CA LYS A 110 -19.67 19.65 4.76
C LYS A 110 -19.36 18.63 5.86
N GLU A 111 -20.36 17.86 6.31
CA GLU A 111 -20.18 16.81 7.31
C GLU A 111 -19.30 15.68 6.77
N ALA A 112 -19.51 15.25 5.53
CA ALA A 112 -18.68 14.25 4.87
C ALA A 112 -17.23 14.73 4.71
N PHE A 113 -17.03 15.98 4.29
CA PHE A 113 -15.70 16.57 4.20
C PHE A 113 -14.97 16.60 5.55
N VAL A 114 -15.66 17.05 6.61
CA VAL A 114 -15.09 17.07 7.98
C VAL A 114 -14.75 15.65 8.45
N ALA A 115 -15.58 14.65 8.14
CA ALA A 115 -15.32 13.26 8.48
C ALA A 115 -14.07 12.73 7.76
N VAL A 116 -13.92 13.02 6.46
CA VAL A 116 -12.73 12.63 5.67
C VAL A 116 -11.46 13.29 6.24
N VAL A 117 -11.50 14.59 6.54
CA VAL A 117 -10.36 15.31 7.12
C VAL A 117 -9.97 14.72 8.49
N ARG A 118 -10.96 14.39 9.34
CA ARG A 118 -10.68 13.72 10.63
C ARG A 118 -10.04 12.35 10.46
N MET A 119 -10.51 11.56 9.49
CA MET A 119 -9.91 10.25 9.21
C MET A 119 -8.48 10.39 8.70
N GLN A 120 -8.21 11.35 7.82
CA GLN A 120 -6.85 11.63 7.34
C GLN A 120 -5.92 12.11 8.45
N GLN A 121 -6.40 12.99 9.33
CA GLN A 121 -5.63 13.43 10.50
C GLN A 121 -5.31 12.28 11.44
N ALA A 122 -6.30 11.44 11.76
CA ALA A 122 -6.09 10.27 12.61
C ALA A 122 -5.13 9.23 11.97
N ALA A 123 -5.17 9.06 10.66
CA ALA A 123 -4.22 8.21 9.93
C ALA A 123 -2.80 8.78 9.98
N ALA A 124 -2.64 10.09 9.73
CA ALA A 124 -1.36 10.78 9.81
C ALA A 124 -0.76 10.76 11.24
N GLU A 125 -1.59 10.92 12.27
CA GLU A 125 -1.15 10.81 13.68
C GLU A 125 -0.67 9.39 14.01
N ARG A 126 -1.40 8.36 13.55
CA ARG A 126 -0.98 6.96 13.72
C ARG A 126 0.33 6.67 13.01
N GLN A 127 0.52 7.22 11.83
CA GLN A 127 1.75 7.05 11.09
C GLN A 127 2.94 7.73 11.79
N ARG A 128 2.77 8.98 12.21
CA ARG A 128 3.79 9.69 13.00
C ARG A 128 4.14 8.98 14.30
N ALA A 129 3.14 8.42 15.00
CA ALA A 129 3.37 7.64 16.20
C ALA A 129 4.21 6.38 15.92
N LYS A 130 3.93 5.66 14.84
CA LYS A 130 4.74 4.51 14.42
C LYS A 130 6.18 4.90 14.07
N GLU A 131 6.35 5.95 13.27
CA GLU A 131 7.68 6.47 12.90
C GLU A 131 8.49 6.92 14.13
N GLU A 132 7.83 7.56 15.09
CA GLU A 132 8.46 7.95 16.34
C GLU A 132 8.85 6.75 17.21
N GLU A 133 8.00 5.74 17.27
CA GLU A 133 8.28 4.48 17.98
C GLU A 133 9.45 3.73 17.34
N GLU A 134 9.46 3.60 16.01
CA GLU A 134 10.59 3.00 15.27
C GLU A 134 11.88 3.80 15.48
N ARG A 135 11.81 5.12 15.46
CA ARG A 135 12.97 5.97 15.72
C ARG A 135 13.51 5.77 17.14
N LYS A 136 12.64 5.66 18.13
CA LYS A 136 13.02 5.35 19.52
C LYS A 136 13.68 3.97 19.58
N ARG A 137 13.07 2.97 18.96
CA ARG A 137 13.61 1.59 18.92
C ARG A 137 15.00 1.55 18.26
N ARG A 138 15.20 2.22 17.13
CA ARG A 138 16.52 2.31 16.46
C ARG A 138 17.56 3.03 17.35
N ALA A 139 17.16 4.11 18.01
CA ALA A 139 18.03 4.84 18.92
C ALA A 139 18.46 4.00 20.13
N GLU A 140 17.54 3.20 20.71
CA GLU A 140 17.83 2.27 21.81
C GLU A 140 18.75 1.12 21.37
N GLN A 141 18.54 0.57 20.18
CA GLN A 141 19.45 -0.44 19.62
C GLN A 141 20.86 0.12 19.44
N LEU A 142 20.99 1.32 18.88
CA LEU A 142 22.29 1.97 18.69
C LEU A 142 22.96 2.25 20.05
N ARG A 143 22.21 2.67 21.06
CA ARG A 143 22.73 2.90 22.42
C ARG A 143 23.24 1.61 23.04
N ARG A 144 22.51 0.48 22.91
CA ARG A 144 22.95 -0.83 23.41
C ARG A 144 24.22 -1.32 22.72
N ARG A 145 24.31 -1.18 21.39
CA ARG A 145 25.53 -1.51 20.63
C ARG A 145 26.73 -0.71 21.12
N LYS A 146 26.56 0.59 21.32
CA LYS A 146 27.61 1.46 21.84
C LYS A 146 28.07 1.06 23.25
N ARG A 147 27.10 0.78 24.17
CA ARG A 147 27.44 0.27 25.51
C ARG A 147 28.18 -1.06 25.46
N MET A 148 27.83 -1.97 24.54
CA MET A 148 28.52 -3.24 24.38
C MET A 148 29.98 -3.03 23.95
N LEU A 149 30.24 -2.14 23.00
CA LEU A 149 31.60 -1.81 22.55
C LEU A 149 32.42 -1.13 23.66
N GLU A 150 31.83 -0.18 24.40
CA GLU A 150 32.48 0.49 25.52
C GLU A 150 32.80 -0.48 26.67
N ALA A 151 31.85 -1.34 27.03
CA ALA A 151 32.02 -2.36 28.06
C ALA A 151 33.11 -3.38 27.66
N ALA A 152 33.14 -3.76 26.38
CA ALA A 152 34.17 -4.66 25.85
C ALA A 152 35.58 -4.06 25.92
N PHE A 153 35.73 -2.78 25.57
CA PHE A 153 37.01 -2.08 25.64
C PHE A 153 37.49 -1.88 27.10
N ASN A 154 36.54 -1.57 28.02
CA ASN A 154 36.85 -1.32 29.43
C ASN A 154 37.08 -2.59 30.26
N GLY A 155 36.75 -3.78 29.73
CA GLY A 155 36.86 -5.04 30.49
C GLY A 155 35.64 -5.30 31.41
N GLU A 156 34.49 -4.63 31.17
CA GLU A 156 33.31 -4.72 32.02
C GLU A 156 32.41 -5.90 31.64
N THR A 157 32.81 -7.13 32.02
CA THR A 157 32.11 -8.38 31.69
C THR A 157 30.69 -8.43 32.26
N GLU A 158 30.47 -7.88 33.48
CA GLU A 158 29.14 -7.79 34.09
C GLU A 158 28.17 -6.92 33.30
N GLU A 159 28.65 -5.82 32.74
CA GLU A 159 27.83 -4.93 31.88
C GLU A 159 27.49 -5.61 30.56
N MET A 160 28.45 -6.30 29.92
CA MET A 160 28.19 -7.08 28.71
C MET A 160 27.14 -8.17 28.96
N GLU A 161 27.20 -8.86 30.11
CA GLU A 161 26.20 -9.87 30.48
C GLU A 161 24.84 -9.22 30.75
N SER A 162 24.80 -8.04 31.39
CA SER A 162 23.56 -7.31 31.63
C SER A 162 22.86 -6.92 30.31
N LEU A 163 23.62 -6.50 29.31
CA LEU A 163 23.12 -6.17 27.98
C LEU A 163 22.54 -7.38 27.22
N LEU A 164 23.17 -8.55 27.37
CA LEU A 164 22.64 -9.80 26.81
C LEU A 164 21.33 -10.21 27.51
N ARG A 165 21.23 -10.06 28.83
CA ARG A 165 19.99 -10.30 29.58
C ARG A 165 18.88 -9.29 29.22
N GLU A 166 19.25 -8.02 29.00
CA GLU A 166 18.32 -6.98 28.50
C GLU A 166 17.75 -7.40 27.14
N GLN A 167 18.59 -7.88 26.22
CA GLN A 167 18.14 -8.39 24.92
C GLN A 167 17.22 -9.61 25.06
N GLU A 168 17.53 -10.56 25.94
CA GLU A 168 16.66 -11.71 26.22
C GLU A 168 15.28 -11.31 26.79
N SER A 169 15.25 -10.26 27.61
CA SER A 169 14.01 -9.71 28.14
C SER A 169 13.15 -9.11 27.04
N LEU A 170 13.75 -8.35 26.12
CA LEU A 170 13.06 -7.78 24.96
C LEU A 170 12.51 -8.86 24.03
N ASP A 171 13.26 -9.91 23.77
CA ASP A 171 12.83 -11.05 22.99
C ASP A 171 11.64 -11.77 23.66
N SER A 172 11.63 -11.84 24.99
CA SER A 172 10.51 -12.40 25.76
C SER A 172 9.27 -11.51 25.68
N GLN A 173 9.43 -10.18 25.74
CA GLN A 173 8.35 -9.21 25.56
C GLN A 173 7.77 -9.23 24.13
N ALA A 174 8.62 -9.49 23.15
CA ALA A 174 8.22 -9.69 21.76
C ALA A 174 7.49 -11.03 21.49
N GLY A 175 7.32 -11.87 22.53
CA GLY A 175 6.62 -13.15 22.42
C GLY A 175 7.44 -14.28 21.80
N LEU A 176 8.76 -14.12 21.69
CA LEU A 176 9.64 -15.18 21.17
C LEU A 176 9.82 -16.26 22.25
N SER A 177 9.19 -17.43 22.07
CA SER A 177 9.31 -18.56 23.00
C SER A 177 10.67 -19.23 22.91
N ARG A 178 11.17 -19.73 24.05
CA ARG A 178 12.37 -20.60 24.07
C ARG A 178 12.08 -22.03 23.63
N ASP A 179 10.82 -22.45 23.71
CA ASP A 179 10.41 -23.83 23.38
C ASP A 179 10.17 -24.01 21.88
N ASP A 180 9.85 -22.91 21.18
CA ASP A 180 9.69 -22.89 19.74
C ASP A 180 11.07 -22.85 19.03
N PRO A 181 11.33 -23.76 18.08
CA PRO A 181 12.58 -23.73 17.30
C PRO A 181 12.84 -22.39 16.60
N ILE A 182 11.79 -21.74 16.08
CA ILE A 182 11.87 -20.44 15.41
C ILE A 182 12.22 -19.34 16.43
N GLY A 183 11.53 -19.31 17.57
CA GLY A 183 11.79 -18.35 18.63
C GLY A 183 13.21 -18.47 19.19
N ARG A 184 13.72 -19.69 19.34
CA ARG A 184 15.10 -19.98 19.77
C ARG A 184 16.12 -19.47 18.77
N ALA A 185 15.92 -19.74 17.48
CA ALA A 185 16.83 -19.29 16.42
C ALA A 185 16.89 -17.76 16.32
N LEU A 186 15.74 -17.07 16.44
CA LEU A 186 15.69 -15.61 16.46
C LEU A 186 16.42 -15.01 17.68
N ARG A 187 16.23 -15.56 18.88
CA ARG A 187 16.95 -15.12 20.07
C ARG A 187 18.47 -15.26 19.91
N ASN A 188 18.92 -16.41 19.41
CA ASN A 188 20.34 -16.65 19.13
C ASN A 188 20.89 -15.65 18.11
N ARG A 189 20.11 -15.32 17.10
CA ARG A 189 20.47 -14.30 16.11
C ARG A 189 20.61 -12.93 16.76
N HIS A 190 19.63 -12.47 17.55
CA HIS A 190 19.69 -11.17 18.22
C HIS A 190 20.87 -11.05 19.19
N GLN A 191 21.20 -12.14 19.88
CA GLN A 191 22.40 -12.19 20.73
C GLN A 191 23.69 -12.07 19.91
N LEU A 192 23.79 -12.80 18.80
CA LEU A 192 24.94 -12.71 17.90
C LEU A 192 25.07 -11.34 17.24
N GLU A 193 23.97 -10.71 16.85
CA GLU A 193 23.95 -9.34 16.30
C GLU A 193 24.46 -8.30 17.31
N LEU A 194 24.30 -8.55 18.61
CA LEU A 194 24.83 -7.69 19.66
C LEU A 194 26.33 -8.00 19.92
N LEU A 195 26.73 -9.28 19.89
CA LEU A 195 28.12 -9.70 20.07
C LEU A 195 29.02 -9.34 18.88
N ASP A 196 28.46 -9.31 17.68
CA ASP A 196 29.15 -8.97 16.44
C ASP A 196 28.76 -7.57 15.91
N CYS A 197 28.21 -6.68 16.77
CA CYS A 197 27.90 -5.32 16.38
C CYS A 197 29.17 -4.57 15.97
N GLU A 198 29.01 -3.57 15.11
CA GLU A 198 30.14 -2.76 14.63
C GLU A 198 30.02 -1.32 15.10
N ASP A 199 31.16 -0.71 15.37
CA ASP A 199 31.27 0.74 15.52
C ASP A 199 31.26 1.45 14.14
N ALA A 200 31.45 2.78 14.14
CA ALA A 200 31.56 3.55 12.90
C ALA A 200 32.77 3.17 12.04
N ASN A 201 33.74 2.46 12.61
CA ASN A 201 34.97 2.02 11.97
C ASN A 201 34.94 0.53 11.58
N GLY A 202 33.83 -0.16 11.82
CA GLY A 202 33.68 -1.61 11.57
C GLY A 202 34.34 -2.51 12.61
N ASN A 203 34.76 -1.98 13.77
CA ASN A 203 35.33 -2.80 14.84
C ASN A 203 34.23 -3.52 15.63
N SER A 204 34.44 -4.79 15.94
CA SER A 204 33.55 -5.60 16.78
C SER A 204 33.88 -5.45 18.27
N PRO A 205 32.97 -5.81 19.20
CA PRO A 205 33.28 -5.87 20.64
C PRO A 205 34.51 -6.71 20.96
N LEU A 206 34.71 -7.83 20.27
CA LEU A 206 35.91 -8.65 20.44
C LEU A 206 37.18 -7.89 20.01
N SER A 207 37.10 -7.09 18.95
CA SER A 207 38.18 -6.24 18.49
C SER A 207 38.52 -5.12 19.48
N GLU A 208 37.50 -4.55 20.12
CA GLU A 208 37.67 -3.55 21.17
C GLU A 208 38.20 -4.15 22.47
N ALA A 209 37.67 -5.31 22.92
CA ALA A 209 38.22 -6.07 24.08
C ALA A 209 39.68 -6.48 23.88
N ALA A 210 40.02 -6.92 22.68
CA ALA A 210 41.42 -7.25 22.30
C ALA A 210 42.35 -6.05 22.36
N SER A 211 41.86 -4.85 22.03
CA SER A 211 42.60 -3.58 22.15
C SER A 211 42.69 -3.09 23.59
N GLY A 212 41.65 -3.32 24.42
CA GLY A 212 41.64 -3.00 25.84
C GLY A 212 42.54 -3.93 26.67
N GLY A 213 42.74 -5.16 26.20
CA GLY A 213 43.67 -6.13 26.74
C GLY A 213 43.15 -6.96 27.90
N ASP A 214 41.88 -6.84 28.29
CA ASP A 214 41.30 -7.66 29.35
C ASP A 214 41.00 -9.08 28.87
N PRO A 215 41.70 -10.12 29.41
CA PRO A 215 41.52 -11.48 28.95
C PRO A 215 40.16 -12.06 29.34
N GLU A 216 39.54 -11.61 30.43
CA GLU A 216 38.22 -12.12 30.84
C GLU A 216 37.14 -11.73 29.83
N SER A 217 37.15 -10.47 29.37
CA SER A 217 36.23 -9.96 28.32
C SER A 217 36.46 -10.65 26.98
N VAL A 218 37.70 -10.85 26.58
CA VAL A 218 38.04 -11.62 25.38
C VAL A 218 37.49 -13.04 25.48
N GLY A 219 37.77 -13.74 26.60
CA GLY A 219 37.28 -15.10 26.87
C GLY A 219 35.75 -15.18 26.88
N PHE A 220 35.08 -14.22 27.51
CA PHE A 220 33.62 -14.11 27.56
C PHE A 220 32.98 -14.01 26.17
N LEU A 221 33.49 -13.10 25.32
CA LEU A 221 33.00 -12.91 23.96
C LEU A 221 33.23 -14.15 23.07
N LEU A 222 34.40 -14.76 23.16
CA LEU A 222 34.75 -15.99 22.42
C LEU A 222 33.87 -17.18 22.81
N GLN A 223 33.60 -17.38 24.11
CA GLN A 223 32.69 -18.43 24.61
C GLN A 223 31.25 -18.24 24.12
N ARG A 224 30.81 -16.99 23.91
CA ARG A 224 29.50 -16.68 23.38
C ARG A 224 29.42 -16.76 21.86
N GLY A 225 30.54 -17.01 21.18
CA GLY A 225 30.61 -17.29 19.75
C GLY A 225 30.89 -16.07 18.87
N ALA A 226 31.52 -15.03 19.42
CA ALA A 226 32.08 -13.94 18.63
C ALA A 226 33.15 -14.49 17.63
N ASP A 227 33.22 -13.89 16.45
CA ASP A 227 34.15 -14.33 15.39
C ASP A 227 35.58 -13.82 15.66
N PRO A 228 36.56 -14.70 15.96
CA PRO A 228 37.92 -14.29 16.27
C PRO A 228 38.68 -13.69 15.08
N ASN A 229 38.18 -13.89 13.85
CA ASN A 229 38.81 -13.45 12.61
C ASN A 229 38.05 -12.32 11.91
N ARG A 230 37.09 -11.68 12.62
CA ARG A 230 36.36 -10.54 12.04
C ARG A 230 37.30 -9.39 11.76
N ARG A 231 37.24 -8.86 10.54
CA ARG A 231 38.06 -7.73 10.12
C ARG A 231 37.33 -6.42 10.45
N GLY A 232 37.99 -5.54 11.20
CA GLY A 232 37.54 -4.18 11.49
C GLY A 232 38.20 -3.15 10.58
N GLN A 233 38.39 -1.94 11.10
CA GLN A 233 39.03 -0.83 10.41
C GLN A 233 40.40 -1.23 9.83
N PHE A 234 40.63 -0.87 8.57
CA PHE A 234 41.84 -1.22 7.81
C PHE A 234 42.11 -2.73 7.69
N GLY A 235 41.06 -3.55 7.74
CA GLY A 235 41.19 -5.00 7.66
C GLY A 235 41.85 -5.68 8.87
N ARG A 236 41.98 -4.96 9.98
CA ARG A 236 42.64 -5.42 11.21
C ARG A 236 41.77 -6.41 11.98
N THR A 237 42.35 -7.53 12.37
CA THR A 237 41.70 -8.56 13.21
C THR A 237 41.85 -8.25 14.71
N PRO A 238 41.04 -8.85 15.60
CA PRO A 238 41.25 -8.75 17.05
C PRO A 238 42.67 -9.15 17.47
N LEU A 239 43.24 -10.19 16.87
CA LEU A 239 44.62 -10.65 17.15
C LEU A 239 45.63 -9.56 16.74
N TYR A 240 45.46 -8.89 15.59
CA TYR A 240 46.29 -7.76 15.18
C TYR A 240 46.29 -6.65 16.23
N ARG A 241 45.09 -6.27 16.73
CA ARG A 241 44.93 -5.19 17.71
C ARG A 241 45.53 -5.55 19.07
N ALA A 242 45.31 -6.78 19.55
CA ALA A 242 45.93 -7.28 20.79
C ALA A 242 47.48 -7.28 20.69
N SER A 243 48.03 -7.73 19.55
CA SER A 243 49.47 -7.75 19.29
C SER A 243 50.08 -6.36 19.24
N PHE A 244 49.39 -5.43 18.55
CA PHE A 244 49.80 -4.05 18.47
C PHE A 244 49.80 -3.35 19.83
N ALA A 245 48.83 -3.67 20.71
CA ALA A 245 48.76 -3.16 22.07
C ALA A 245 49.68 -3.90 23.07
N GLY A 246 50.24 -5.04 22.68
CA GLY A 246 51.16 -5.83 23.53
C GLY A 246 50.46 -6.70 24.58
N HIS A 247 49.23 -7.11 24.37
CA HIS A 247 48.43 -7.89 25.32
C HIS A 247 48.62 -9.40 25.14
N LEU A 248 49.64 -9.98 25.79
CA LEU A 248 50.01 -11.38 25.66
C LEU A 248 48.87 -12.35 25.98
N ALA A 249 48.22 -12.20 27.11
CA ALA A 249 47.11 -13.08 27.54
C ALA A 249 45.90 -13.04 26.58
N ALA A 250 45.58 -11.87 26.02
CA ALA A 250 44.54 -11.76 25.01
C ALA A 250 44.92 -12.44 23.69
N CYS A 251 46.20 -12.35 23.28
CA CYS A 251 46.73 -13.09 22.12
C CYS A 251 46.63 -14.59 22.29
N GLU A 252 47.02 -15.14 23.46
CA GLU A 252 46.91 -16.58 23.78
C GLU A 252 45.48 -17.08 23.67
N GLN A 253 44.53 -16.34 24.25
CA GLN A 253 43.09 -16.70 24.19
C GLN A 253 42.54 -16.62 22.77
N LEU A 254 42.86 -15.59 22.01
CA LEU A 254 42.42 -15.45 20.62
C LEU A 254 42.96 -16.58 19.75
N LEU A 255 44.25 -16.93 19.86
CA LEU A 255 44.88 -18.06 19.15
C LEU A 255 44.23 -19.40 19.54
N GLY A 256 44.01 -19.62 20.85
CA GLY A 256 43.30 -20.80 21.37
C GLY A 256 41.85 -20.91 20.89
N ALA A 257 41.21 -19.81 20.51
CA ALA A 257 39.87 -19.77 19.94
C ALA A 257 39.86 -19.85 18.41
N GLY A 258 41.01 -19.91 17.73
CA GLY A 258 41.10 -20.04 16.28
C GLY A 258 41.30 -18.73 15.53
N ALA A 259 41.85 -17.70 16.18
CA ALA A 259 42.35 -16.54 15.46
C ALA A 259 43.52 -16.94 14.54
N ASP A 260 43.46 -16.52 13.29
CA ASP A 260 44.49 -16.86 12.29
C ASP A 260 45.57 -15.77 12.23
N PRO A 261 46.81 -16.11 12.66
CA PRO A 261 47.92 -15.15 12.67
C PRO A 261 48.41 -14.76 11.26
N ARG A 262 47.99 -15.50 10.23
CA ARG A 262 48.40 -15.27 8.82
C ARG A 262 47.59 -14.18 8.12
N ILE A 263 46.53 -13.63 8.76
CA ILE A 263 45.69 -12.65 8.16
C ILE A 263 46.44 -11.31 8.04
N TYR A 264 46.52 -10.80 6.81
CA TYR A 264 47.07 -9.47 6.53
C TYR A 264 46.02 -8.40 6.70
N ALA A 265 46.36 -7.29 7.32
CA ALA A 265 45.61 -6.04 7.27
C ALA A 265 45.83 -5.31 5.93
N GLU A 266 45.14 -4.20 5.70
CA GLU A 266 45.28 -3.43 4.46
C GLU A 266 46.66 -2.81 4.26
N ASP A 267 47.40 -2.62 5.35
CA ASP A 267 48.81 -2.16 5.36
C ASP A 267 49.82 -3.30 5.03
N ALA A 268 49.34 -4.46 4.64
CA ALA A 268 50.08 -5.67 4.35
C ALA A 268 50.94 -6.20 5.54
N GLN A 269 50.56 -5.82 6.77
CA GLN A 269 51.19 -6.31 8.00
C GLN A 269 50.34 -7.40 8.65
N THR A 270 51.01 -8.37 9.31
CA THR A 270 50.38 -9.39 10.14
C THR A 270 50.40 -8.98 11.62
N ALA A 271 49.68 -9.73 12.46
CA ALA A 271 49.71 -9.53 13.91
C ALA A 271 51.15 -9.65 14.48
N ARG A 272 51.97 -10.50 13.88
CA ARG A 272 53.40 -10.70 14.25
C ARG A 272 54.23 -9.44 13.95
N ASP A 273 54.05 -8.84 12.77
CA ASP A 273 54.85 -7.69 12.31
C ASP A 273 54.64 -6.44 13.16
N VAL A 274 53.46 -6.32 13.77
CA VAL A 274 53.06 -5.19 14.61
C VAL A 274 53.16 -5.42 16.10
N ALA A 275 53.66 -6.60 16.51
CA ALA A 275 53.77 -6.95 17.92
C ALA A 275 54.63 -5.94 18.70
N ALA A 276 54.02 -5.28 19.71
CA ALA A 276 54.64 -4.23 20.49
C ALA A 276 55.72 -4.74 21.46
N ILE A 277 55.61 -5.98 21.89
CA ILE A 277 56.52 -6.65 22.84
C ILE A 277 57.07 -7.96 22.25
N ASP A 278 58.27 -8.32 22.66
CA ASP A 278 58.96 -9.49 22.11
C ASP A 278 58.27 -10.81 22.53
N GLU A 279 57.66 -10.86 23.70
CA GLU A 279 56.92 -12.03 24.19
C GLU A 279 55.73 -12.39 23.30
N VAL A 280 55.01 -11.39 22.78
CA VAL A 280 53.91 -11.60 21.80
C VAL A 280 54.47 -12.10 20.47
N ARG A 281 55.64 -11.59 20.06
CA ARG A 281 56.29 -12.03 18.82
C ARG A 281 56.75 -13.46 18.93
N GLU A 282 57.35 -13.84 20.06
CA GLU A 282 57.80 -15.22 20.35
C GLU A 282 56.59 -16.16 20.41
N LEU A 283 55.48 -15.76 21.02
CA LEU A 283 54.23 -16.53 21.03
C LEU A 283 53.76 -16.80 19.60
N LEU A 284 53.68 -15.77 18.75
CA LEU A 284 53.21 -15.90 17.36
C LEU A 284 54.17 -16.71 16.49
N ASP A 285 55.51 -16.64 16.73
CA ASP A 285 56.52 -17.45 16.03
C ASP A 285 56.49 -18.92 16.45
N SER A 286 56.21 -19.21 17.72
CA SER A 286 56.12 -20.56 18.26
C SER A 286 54.77 -21.23 18.07
N TRP A 287 53.77 -20.50 17.62
CA TRP A 287 52.39 -21.00 17.49
C TRP A 287 52.26 -22.06 16.39
N ASP A 288 51.65 -23.21 16.75
CA ASP A 288 51.38 -24.29 15.81
C ASP A 288 50.19 -23.94 14.88
N ILE A 289 50.50 -23.62 13.64
CA ILE A 289 49.53 -23.28 12.59
C ILE A 289 48.58 -24.48 12.30
N GLY A 290 49.02 -25.72 12.54
CA GLY A 290 48.15 -26.89 12.39
C GLY A 290 46.96 -26.87 13.36
N GLN A 291 47.14 -26.32 14.56
CA GLN A 291 46.02 -26.08 15.50
C GLN A 291 45.05 -25.05 14.97
N THR A 292 45.54 -23.94 14.40
CA THR A 292 44.69 -22.91 13.77
C THR A 292 43.85 -23.50 12.66
N ASP A 293 44.42 -24.32 11.77
CA ASP A 293 43.69 -24.93 10.65
C ASP A 293 42.60 -25.90 11.15
N GLN A 294 42.84 -26.64 12.22
CA GLN A 294 41.83 -27.50 12.86
C GLN A 294 40.69 -26.69 13.48
N LEU A 295 41.01 -25.58 14.17
CA LEU A 295 40.02 -24.69 14.79
C LEU A 295 39.20 -23.92 13.74
N LEU A 296 39.85 -23.43 12.69
CA LEU A 296 39.18 -22.81 11.54
C LEU A 296 38.20 -23.80 10.89
N GLY A 297 38.60 -25.03 10.67
CA GLY A 297 37.72 -26.08 10.15
C GLY A 297 36.50 -26.36 11.03
N LYS A 298 36.62 -26.24 12.36
CA LYS A 298 35.48 -26.33 13.28
C LYS A 298 34.58 -25.11 13.19
N ILE A 299 35.16 -23.90 13.14
CA ILE A 299 34.44 -22.63 13.00
C ILE A 299 33.66 -22.58 11.69
N GLU A 300 34.30 -22.98 10.57
CA GLU A 300 33.65 -23.04 9.27
C GLU A 300 32.48 -24.02 9.22
N LYS A 301 32.66 -25.21 9.80
CA LYS A 301 31.57 -26.19 9.93
C LYS A 301 30.43 -25.67 10.77
N ALA A 302 30.70 -24.97 11.88
CA ALA A 302 29.68 -24.35 12.71
C ALA A 302 28.96 -23.20 11.97
N LYS A 303 29.69 -22.35 11.24
CA LYS A 303 29.12 -21.28 10.39
C LYS A 303 28.28 -21.88 9.26
N ALA A 304 28.72 -22.94 8.60
CA ALA A 304 27.98 -23.64 7.56
C ALA A 304 26.68 -24.26 8.10
N ALA A 305 26.74 -24.93 9.26
CA ALA A 305 25.56 -25.49 9.92
C ALA A 305 24.52 -24.38 10.26
N ARG A 306 24.97 -23.26 10.81
CA ARG A 306 24.10 -22.09 11.11
C ARG A 306 23.46 -21.50 9.85
N ARG A 307 24.23 -21.35 8.75
CA ARG A 307 23.71 -20.88 7.47
C ARG A 307 22.67 -21.85 6.90
N GLU A 308 22.90 -23.14 7.02
CA GLU A 308 21.96 -24.17 6.56
C GLU A 308 20.65 -24.15 7.38
N GLU A 309 20.76 -23.98 8.70
CA GLU A 309 19.61 -23.87 9.60
C GLU A 309 18.79 -22.61 9.28
N GLU A 310 19.47 -21.48 9.06
CA GLU A 310 18.84 -20.22 8.66
C GLU A 310 18.14 -20.36 7.31
N ARG A 311 18.78 -21.01 6.31
CA ARG A 311 18.18 -21.30 5.01
C ARG A 311 16.90 -22.13 5.15
N LYS A 312 16.96 -23.21 5.93
CA LYS A 312 15.79 -24.07 6.18
C LYS A 312 14.65 -23.30 6.87
N ARG A 313 14.99 -22.41 7.79
CA ARG A 313 14.02 -21.55 8.44
C ARG A 313 13.36 -20.60 7.44
N GLN A 314 14.15 -19.91 6.61
CA GLN A 314 13.62 -19.02 5.58
C GLN A 314 12.73 -19.76 4.58
N GLU A 315 13.11 -20.98 4.19
CA GLU A 315 12.30 -21.85 3.33
C GLU A 315 10.97 -22.24 4.02
N ALA A 316 11.00 -22.57 5.31
CA ALA A 316 9.80 -22.91 6.08
C ALA A 316 8.86 -21.70 6.28
N GLU A 317 9.42 -20.51 6.55
CA GLU A 317 8.64 -19.27 6.63
C GLU A 317 7.98 -18.95 5.30
N MET A 318 8.71 -19.07 4.18
CA MET A 318 8.13 -18.85 2.85
C MET A 318 7.05 -19.88 2.52
N ALA A 319 7.26 -21.15 2.82
CA ALA A 319 6.25 -22.20 2.62
C ALA A 319 4.98 -21.94 3.46
N SER A 320 5.12 -21.43 4.68
CA SER A 320 3.99 -21.03 5.54
C SER A 320 3.22 -19.87 4.94
N LEU A 321 3.90 -18.85 4.40
CA LEU A 321 3.27 -17.73 3.72
C LEU A 321 2.57 -18.16 2.42
N ASP A 322 3.18 -19.04 1.64
CA ASP A 322 2.58 -19.60 0.44
C ASP A 322 1.28 -20.37 0.76
N ALA A 323 1.28 -21.18 1.81
CA ALA A 323 0.06 -21.87 2.28
C ALA A 323 -1.03 -20.91 2.74
N GLN A 324 -0.67 -19.79 3.40
CA GLN A 324 -1.63 -18.76 3.79
C GLN A 324 -2.20 -18.02 2.57
N VAL A 325 -1.39 -17.73 1.56
CA VAL A 325 -1.83 -17.13 0.30
C VAL A 325 -2.81 -18.05 -0.41
N GLU A 326 -2.50 -19.35 -0.54
CA GLU A 326 -3.42 -20.31 -1.14
C GLU A 326 -4.75 -20.41 -0.38
N ALA A 327 -4.72 -20.42 0.96
CA ALA A 327 -5.94 -20.43 1.77
C ALA A 327 -6.78 -19.17 1.52
N ALA A 328 -6.15 -18.00 1.45
CA ALA A 328 -6.83 -16.74 1.17
C ALA A 328 -7.35 -16.66 -0.29
N GLU A 329 -6.67 -17.27 -1.26
CA GLU A 329 -7.17 -17.41 -2.64
C GLU A 329 -8.45 -18.25 -2.70
N ARG A 330 -8.50 -19.37 -1.95
CA ARG A 330 -9.72 -20.19 -1.84
C ARG A 330 -10.84 -19.41 -1.14
N GLU A 331 -10.55 -18.67 -0.08
CA GLU A 331 -11.51 -17.80 0.61
C GLU A 331 -12.07 -16.72 -0.32
N SER A 332 -11.21 -16.05 -1.09
CA SER A 332 -11.62 -15.04 -2.07
C SER A 332 -12.49 -15.64 -3.19
N ALA A 333 -12.15 -16.81 -3.70
CA ALA A 333 -12.95 -17.51 -4.71
C ALA A 333 -14.34 -17.93 -4.17
N THR A 334 -14.42 -18.41 -2.93
CA THR A 334 -15.72 -18.75 -2.30
C THR A 334 -16.57 -17.51 -2.04
N ALA A 335 -15.97 -16.39 -1.65
CA ALA A 335 -16.66 -15.12 -1.46
C ALA A 335 -17.20 -14.56 -2.79
N GLU A 336 -16.47 -14.71 -3.87
CA GLU A 336 -16.90 -14.33 -5.22
C GLU A 336 -18.10 -15.18 -5.70
N LEU A 337 -18.09 -16.48 -5.43
CA LEU A 337 -19.22 -17.35 -5.73
C LEU A 337 -20.48 -16.95 -4.94
N ARG A 338 -20.33 -16.63 -3.65
CA ARG A 338 -21.45 -16.15 -2.82
C ARG A 338 -22.02 -14.83 -3.35
N LEU A 339 -21.15 -13.91 -3.78
CA LEU A 339 -21.58 -12.65 -4.38
C LEU A 339 -22.38 -12.88 -5.66
N ARG A 340 -21.92 -13.77 -6.55
CA ARG A 340 -22.66 -14.14 -7.78
C ARG A 340 -24.01 -14.76 -7.46
N GLN A 341 -24.08 -15.63 -6.46
CA GLN A 341 -25.34 -16.23 -6.02
C GLN A 341 -26.32 -15.18 -5.49
N ALA A 342 -25.85 -14.28 -4.62
CA ALA A 342 -26.65 -13.18 -4.08
C ALA A 342 -27.21 -12.27 -5.19
N HIS A 343 -26.42 -11.98 -6.25
CA HIS A 343 -26.90 -11.25 -7.42
C HIS A 343 -28.02 -12.01 -8.15
N CYS A 344 -27.83 -13.28 -8.43
CA CYS A 344 -28.85 -14.10 -9.10
C CYS A 344 -30.13 -14.20 -8.27
N ASP A 345 -30.02 -14.32 -6.96
CA ASP A 345 -31.18 -14.40 -6.07
C ASP A 345 -31.95 -13.09 -5.99
N LEU A 346 -31.23 -11.95 -5.96
CA LEU A 346 -31.84 -10.63 -6.04
C LEU A 346 -32.62 -10.46 -7.37
N GLU A 347 -32.01 -10.81 -8.51
CA GLU A 347 -32.69 -10.75 -9.82
C GLU A 347 -33.97 -11.62 -9.86
N LYS A 348 -33.93 -12.82 -9.28
CA LYS A 348 -35.13 -13.68 -9.17
C LYS A 348 -36.22 -13.03 -8.33
N ARG A 349 -35.88 -12.46 -7.16
CA ARG A 349 -36.84 -11.80 -6.27
C ARG A 349 -37.44 -10.55 -6.89
N ILE A 350 -36.65 -9.76 -7.64
CA ILE A 350 -37.14 -8.61 -8.42
C ILE A 350 -38.16 -9.11 -9.47
N HIS A 351 -37.82 -10.17 -10.21
CA HIS A 351 -38.70 -10.72 -11.23
C HIS A 351 -40.04 -11.27 -10.62
N GLU A 352 -39.99 -11.96 -9.49
CA GLU A 352 -41.16 -12.42 -8.75
C GLU A 352 -42.04 -11.23 -8.29
N HIS A 353 -41.43 -10.17 -7.82
CA HIS A 353 -42.15 -8.97 -7.41
C HIS A 353 -42.83 -8.27 -8.60
N ASP A 354 -42.11 -8.11 -9.72
CA ASP A 354 -42.63 -7.47 -10.94
C ASP A 354 -43.81 -8.26 -11.53
N LEU A 355 -43.74 -9.60 -11.50
CA LEU A 355 -44.85 -10.46 -11.90
C LEU A 355 -46.09 -10.26 -10.98
N ALA A 356 -45.88 -10.28 -9.67
CA ALA A 356 -46.99 -10.09 -8.70
C ALA A 356 -47.64 -8.70 -8.84
N ALA A 357 -46.85 -7.66 -9.09
CA ALA A 357 -47.31 -6.31 -9.35
C ALA A 357 -48.04 -6.18 -10.69
N GLY A 358 -47.54 -6.84 -11.74
CA GLY A 358 -48.13 -6.83 -13.07
C GLY A 358 -49.47 -7.59 -13.13
N GLU A 359 -49.65 -8.66 -12.32
CA GLU A 359 -50.90 -9.40 -12.16
C GLU A 359 -51.92 -8.73 -11.23
N GLY A 360 -51.60 -7.60 -10.63
CA GLY A 360 -52.45 -6.83 -9.73
C GLY A 360 -52.75 -7.53 -8.38
N ARG A 361 -51.84 -8.42 -7.95
CA ARG A 361 -51.96 -9.13 -6.66
C ARG A 361 -51.50 -8.24 -5.50
N THR A 362 -52.38 -7.36 -5.05
CA THR A 362 -52.11 -6.40 -3.98
C THR A 362 -51.89 -7.02 -2.60
N ASP A 363 -52.32 -8.25 -2.40
CA ASP A 363 -52.15 -9.06 -1.19
C ASP A 363 -50.73 -9.63 -1.05
N VAL A 364 -50.08 -10.01 -2.15
CA VAL A 364 -48.75 -10.64 -2.18
C VAL A 364 -47.62 -9.62 -2.40
N ALA A 365 -47.90 -8.51 -3.06
CA ALA A 365 -46.92 -7.48 -3.40
C ALA A 365 -46.07 -6.96 -2.20
N PRO A 366 -46.60 -6.74 -0.98
CA PRO A 366 -45.79 -6.34 0.16
C PRO A 366 -44.81 -7.42 0.63
N ALA A 367 -45.18 -8.71 0.54
CA ALA A 367 -44.34 -9.82 0.94
C ALA A 367 -43.20 -10.05 -0.06
N THR A 368 -43.48 -9.94 -1.36
CA THR A 368 -42.42 -10.04 -2.40
C THR A 368 -41.48 -8.86 -2.34
N LEU A 369 -41.95 -7.63 -2.05
CA LEU A 369 -41.10 -6.48 -1.82
C LEU A 369 -40.20 -6.66 -0.59
N ALA A 370 -40.70 -7.23 0.50
CA ALA A 370 -39.85 -7.54 1.66
C ALA A 370 -38.76 -8.55 1.29
N SER A 371 -39.07 -9.57 0.49
CA SER A 371 -38.05 -10.53 0.03
C SER A 371 -36.99 -9.93 -0.89
N VAL A 372 -37.32 -8.88 -1.67
CA VAL A 372 -36.36 -8.11 -2.46
C VAL A 372 -35.41 -7.35 -1.52
N HIS A 373 -35.94 -6.68 -0.48
CA HIS A 373 -35.10 -5.98 0.48
C HIS A 373 -34.18 -6.89 1.29
N ASP A 374 -34.66 -8.10 1.63
CA ASP A 374 -33.84 -9.11 2.29
C ASP A 374 -32.68 -9.57 1.37
N ALA A 375 -32.98 -9.82 0.09
CA ALA A 375 -31.95 -10.16 -0.91
C ALA A 375 -30.96 -9.01 -1.19
N GLU A 376 -31.42 -7.74 -1.16
CA GLU A 376 -30.53 -6.58 -1.22
C GLU A 376 -29.57 -6.53 -0.01
N ALA A 377 -30.07 -6.82 1.18
CA ALA A 377 -29.24 -6.87 2.39
C ALA A 377 -28.22 -8.02 2.34
N GLU A 378 -28.61 -9.20 1.85
CA GLU A 378 -27.69 -10.32 1.63
C GLU A 378 -26.63 -9.99 0.58
N LEU A 379 -26.98 -9.32 -0.50
CA LEU A 379 -26.04 -8.85 -1.51
C LEU A 379 -25.00 -7.88 -0.92
N GLU A 380 -25.41 -6.92 -0.10
CA GLU A 380 -24.49 -5.99 0.56
C GLU A 380 -23.54 -6.70 1.53
N LEU A 381 -24.04 -7.71 2.26
CA LEU A 381 -23.20 -8.56 3.11
C LEU A 381 -22.18 -9.37 2.29
N ALA A 382 -22.61 -9.93 1.15
CA ALA A 382 -21.73 -10.68 0.25
C ALA A 382 -20.65 -9.78 -0.38
N LYS A 383 -21.00 -8.56 -0.79
CA LYS A 383 -20.03 -7.55 -1.28
C LYS A 383 -18.96 -7.22 -0.23
N ALA A 384 -19.41 -6.90 0.99
CA ALA A 384 -18.49 -6.60 2.09
C ALA A 384 -17.62 -7.82 2.48
N GLY A 385 -18.14 -9.02 2.33
CA GLY A 385 -17.40 -10.27 2.53
C GLY A 385 -16.32 -10.48 1.47
N GLN A 386 -16.66 -10.27 0.21
CA GLN A 386 -15.74 -10.40 -0.92
C GLN A 386 -14.62 -9.34 -0.85
N GLU A 387 -14.93 -8.10 -0.48
CA GLU A 387 -13.95 -7.03 -0.32
C GLU A 387 -12.93 -7.37 0.79
N ARG A 388 -13.41 -7.83 1.97
CA ARG A 388 -12.51 -8.26 3.07
C ARG A 388 -11.61 -9.43 2.69
N ALA A 389 -12.15 -10.43 1.99
CA ALA A 389 -11.36 -11.58 1.53
C ALA A 389 -10.27 -11.14 0.52
N ARG A 390 -10.61 -10.23 -0.38
CA ARG A 390 -9.69 -9.66 -1.36
C ARG A 390 -8.59 -8.82 -0.70
N ASP A 391 -8.94 -7.99 0.30
CA ASP A 391 -7.97 -7.19 1.03
C ASP A 391 -6.99 -8.06 1.81
N ARG A 392 -7.49 -9.12 2.46
CA ARG A 392 -6.64 -10.09 3.15
C ARG A 392 -5.66 -10.77 2.21
N LEU A 393 -6.13 -11.21 1.04
CA LEU A 393 -5.29 -11.83 0.02
C LEU A 393 -4.19 -10.89 -0.46
N SER A 394 -4.54 -9.63 -0.76
CA SER A 394 -3.57 -8.63 -1.22
C SER A 394 -2.52 -8.30 -0.16
N MET A 395 -2.89 -8.24 1.11
CA MET A 395 -1.93 -8.03 2.22
C MET A 395 -0.97 -9.22 2.38
N LEU A 396 -1.46 -10.45 2.28
CA LEU A 396 -0.60 -11.64 2.36
C LEU A 396 0.36 -11.73 1.17
N ARG A 397 -0.10 -11.37 -0.04
CA ARG A 397 0.77 -11.29 -1.23
C ARG A 397 1.83 -10.20 -1.08
N LEU A 398 1.50 -9.06 -0.45
CA LEU A 398 2.48 -8.02 -0.12
C LEU A 398 3.55 -8.55 0.83
N GLN A 399 3.16 -9.16 1.95
CA GLN A 399 4.08 -9.74 2.93
C GLN A 399 5.01 -10.78 2.31
N ARG A 400 4.46 -11.65 1.46
CA ARG A 400 5.25 -12.64 0.71
C ARG A 400 6.31 -11.98 -0.17
N ARG A 401 5.97 -10.91 -0.91
CA ARG A 401 6.91 -10.17 -1.75
C ARG A 401 8.01 -9.48 -0.94
N GLU A 402 7.64 -8.85 0.15
CA GLU A 402 8.59 -8.20 1.06
C GLU A 402 9.58 -9.20 1.63
N LYS A 403 9.09 -10.35 2.11
CA LYS A 403 9.93 -11.42 2.63
C LYS A 403 10.83 -12.03 1.56
N ALA A 404 10.34 -12.21 0.33
CA ALA A 404 11.13 -12.69 -0.80
C ALA A 404 12.25 -11.69 -1.18
N ALA A 405 11.98 -10.38 -1.10
CA ALA A 405 12.97 -9.34 -1.35
C ALA A 405 14.07 -9.34 -0.27
N GLU A 406 13.70 -9.39 1.03
CA GLU A 406 14.64 -9.52 2.15
C GLU A 406 15.57 -10.73 2.00
N ASN A 407 15.03 -11.88 1.59
CA ASN A 407 15.80 -13.11 1.39
C ASN A 407 16.75 -13.03 0.18
N GLN A 408 16.48 -12.15 -0.79
CA GLN A 408 17.34 -11.95 -1.97
C GLN A 408 18.47 -10.95 -1.68
N GLU A 409 18.23 -9.89 -0.93
CA GLU A 409 19.26 -8.91 -0.54
C GLU A 409 20.41 -9.56 0.23
N GLY A 410 20.15 -10.61 1.00
CA GLY A 410 21.19 -11.39 1.69
C GLY A 410 22.02 -12.32 0.80
N LYS A 411 21.62 -12.55 -0.47
CA LYS A 411 22.27 -13.53 -1.37
C LYS A 411 23.03 -12.91 -2.53
N SER A 412 22.83 -11.65 -2.86
CA SER A 412 23.38 -11.04 -4.07
C SER A 412 24.54 -10.08 -3.80
N ALA A 413 25.70 -10.66 -3.46
CA ALA A 413 26.98 -9.94 -3.63
C ALA A 413 27.53 -10.02 -5.08
N GLY A 414 26.74 -10.50 -6.06
CA GLY A 414 27.22 -10.76 -7.41
C GLY A 414 26.23 -10.57 -8.56
N ASP A 415 24.95 -10.37 -8.30
CA ASP A 415 23.98 -10.07 -9.37
C ASP A 415 23.45 -8.63 -9.14
N GLU A 416 23.68 -7.75 -10.12
CA GLU A 416 23.22 -6.35 -10.08
C GLU A 416 21.73 -6.33 -9.71
N SER A 417 21.44 -6.00 -8.47
CA SER A 417 20.10 -5.89 -7.91
C SER A 417 19.36 -4.77 -8.69
N ARG A 418 18.61 -5.18 -9.72
CA ARG A 418 17.81 -4.24 -10.51
C ARG A 418 16.80 -3.56 -9.58
N PRO A 419 16.82 -2.22 -9.47
CA PRO A 419 15.92 -1.48 -8.59
C PRO A 419 14.47 -1.68 -9.03
N GLY A 420 13.53 -1.69 -8.08
CA GLY A 420 12.10 -1.73 -8.41
C GLY A 420 11.33 -2.89 -7.80
N ILE A 421 10.12 -3.09 -8.27
CA ILE A 421 9.18 -4.11 -7.78
C ILE A 421 9.17 -5.29 -8.76
N ARG A 422 9.37 -6.51 -8.27
CA ARG A 422 9.14 -7.73 -9.06
C ARG A 422 7.71 -8.21 -8.83
N ALA A 423 6.95 -8.49 -9.88
CA ALA A 423 5.55 -8.85 -9.81
C ALA A 423 5.15 -9.92 -10.82
N ASN A 424 4.24 -10.80 -10.42
CA ASN A 424 3.55 -11.69 -11.33
C ASN A 424 2.34 -10.94 -11.96
N VAL A 425 1.91 -11.34 -13.15
CA VAL A 425 0.73 -10.76 -13.84
C VAL A 425 -0.53 -10.76 -12.94
N ARG A 426 -0.72 -11.79 -12.11
CA ARG A 426 -1.84 -11.88 -11.16
C ARG A 426 -1.82 -10.83 -10.06
N GLU A 427 -0.66 -10.26 -9.78
CA GLU A 427 -0.45 -9.26 -8.71
C GLU A 427 -0.49 -7.82 -9.23
N LEU A 428 -0.53 -7.64 -10.57
CA LEU A 428 -0.52 -6.31 -11.18
C LEU A 428 -1.72 -5.46 -10.78
N ASP A 429 -2.87 -6.07 -10.51
CA ASP A 429 -4.06 -5.36 -10.02
C ASP A 429 -3.79 -4.70 -8.65
N ASP A 430 -3.19 -5.47 -7.74
CA ASP A 430 -2.88 -5.00 -6.39
C ASP A 430 -1.77 -3.94 -6.38
N ILE A 431 -0.79 -4.06 -7.29
CA ILE A 431 0.35 -3.14 -7.35
C ILE A 431 -0.01 -1.86 -8.09
N LEU A 432 -0.60 -1.97 -9.31
CA LEU A 432 -0.76 -0.83 -10.20
C LEU A 432 -2.05 -0.05 -9.97
N LEU A 433 -3.15 -0.76 -9.70
CA LEU A 433 -4.48 -0.14 -9.60
C LEU A 433 -4.83 0.18 -8.16
N ARG A 434 -4.52 -0.72 -7.22
CA ARG A 434 -4.83 -0.57 -5.80
C ARG A 434 -3.69 0.01 -4.97
N ASP A 435 -2.46 -0.05 -5.48
CA ASP A 435 -1.22 0.38 -4.80
C ASP A 435 -1.12 -0.17 -3.36
N VAL A 436 -1.33 -1.50 -3.23
CA VAL A 436 -1.25 -2.17 -1.93
C VAL A 436 0.16 -2.06 -1.36
N GLY A 437 0.28 -1.38 -0.22
CA GLY A 437 1.58 -1.01 0.38
C GLY A 437 2.07 0.37 -0.02
N ASN A 438 1.27 1.18 -0.74
CA ASN A 438 1.51 2.60 -1.09
C ASN A 438 2.86 2.88 -1.78
N ARG A 439 3.48 1.89 -2.42
CA ARG A 439 4.81 2.01 -3.01
C ARG A 439 4.89 3.03 -4.15
N ILE A 440 3.84 3.13 -4.98
CA ILE A 440 3.76 4.12 -6.05
C ILE A 440 3.57 5.52 -5.44
N GLN A 441 2.75 5.63 -4.40
CA GLN A 441 2.50 6.87 -3.69
C GLN A 441 3.74 7.35 -2.95
N ASP A 442 4.39 6.47 -2.18
CA ASP A 442 5.57 6.79 -1.36
C ASP A 442 6.80 7.13 -2.23
N SER A 443 6.98 6.43 -3.36
CA SER A 443 8.06 6.75 -4.31
C SER A 443 7.87 8.08 -5.01
N ASN A 444 6.65 8.61 -5.01
CA ASN A 444 6.23 9.77 -5.81
C ASN A 444 6.56 9.65 -7.31
N ARG A 445 6.77 8.44 -7.84
CA ARG A 445 7.05 8.16 -9.25
C ARG A 445 5.90 7.36 -9.87
N TRP A 446 5.68 7.51 -11.18
CA TRP A 446 4.76 6.66 -11.92
C TRP A 446 5.39 5.30 -12.24
N PRO A 447 4.60 4.22 -12.38
CA PRO A 447 5.16 2.92 -12.70
C PRO A 447 5.61 2.82 -14.17
N LEU A 448 6.80 2.22 -14.36
CA LEU A 448 7.29 1.72 -15.64
C LEU A 448 7.23 0.19 -15.62
N LEU A 449 6.34 -0.39 -16.39
CA LEU A 449 6.22 -1.83 -16.50
C LEU A 449 7.23 -2.35 -17.52
N VAL A 450 8.13 -3.21 -17.06
CA VAL A 450 9.08 -3.92 -17.91
C VAL A 450 8.57 -5.35 -18.11
N ASP A 451 7.98 -5.61 -19.27
CA ASP A 451 7.31 -6.87 -19.58
C ASP A 451 7.71 -7.42 -20.95
N PRO A 452 8.81 -8.14 -21.06
CA PRO A 452 9.22 -8.78 -22.30
C PRO A 452 8.20 -9.80 -22.84
N SER A 453 7.35 -10.36 -21.96
CA SER A 453 6.33 -11.34 -22.34
C SER A 453 5.09 -10.74 -23.01
N GLY A 454 4.82 -9.44 -22.81
CA GLY A 454 3.62 -8.75 -23.28
C GLY A 454 2.33 -9.12 -22.55
N MET A 455 2.41 -9.90 -21.47
CA MET A 455 1.24 -10.30 -20.68
C MET A 455 0.62 -9.12 -19.93
N ALA A 456 1.45 -8.20 -19.43
CA ALA A 456 0.97 -6.98 -18.75
C ALA A 456 0.21 -6.06 -19.72
N CYS A 457 0.68 -5.92 -20.98
CA CYS A 457 -0.04 -5.18 -22.00
C CYS A 457 -1.44 -5.76 -22.24
N THR A 458 -1.53 -7.10 -22.34
CA THR A 458 -2.80 -7.80 -22.49
C THR A 458 -3.68 -7.57 -21.26
N PHE A 459 -3.15 -7.75 -20.06
CA PHE A 459 -3.86 -7.50 -18.81
C PHE A 459 -4.44 -6.09 -18.74
N LEU A 460 -3.64 -5.06 -19.04
CA LEU A 460 -4.07 -3.65 -18.97
C LEU A 460 -5.13 -3.30 -20.03
N ARG A 461 -5.09 -3.90 -21.22
CA ARG A 461 -6.12 -3.71 -22.27
C ARG A 461 -7.49 -4.26 -21.86
N TYR A 462 -7.55 -5.32 -21.05
CA TYR A 462 -8.80 -5.90 -20.54
C TYR A 462 -9.30 -5.23 -19.27
N ARG A 463 -8.54 -4.30 -18.70
CA ARG A 463 -8.97 -3.47 -17.57
C ARG A 463 -9.58 -2.15 -18.05
N ASP A 464 -10.28 -1.48 -17.15
CA ASP A 464 -10.87 -0.16 -17.43
C ASP A 464 -9.78 0.92 -17.44
N THR A 465 -8.95 0.90 -18.48
CA THR A 465 -7.84 1.83 -18.69
C THR A 465 -7.99 2.57 -20.02
N ASN A 466 -7.41 3.76 -20.10
CA ASN A 466 -7.22 4.48 -21.35
C ASN A 466 -5.85 4.08 -21.93
N TYR A 467 -5.86 3.17 -22.89
CA TYR A 467 -4.66 2.56 -23.45
C TYR A 467 -4.30 3.19 -24.79
N ALA A 468 -3.05 3.64 -24.94
CA ALA A 468 -2.49 4.17 -26.19
C ALA A 468 -1.20 3.43 -26.56
N ASN A 469 -1.12 2.94 -27.79
CA ASN A 469 0.10 2.33 -28.32
C ASN A 469 0.88 3.38 -29.10
N ALA A 470 2.13 3.65 -28.70
CA ALA A 470 2.99 4.67 -29.30
C ALA A 470 3.34 4.40 -30.78
N LEU A 471 3.28 3.13 -31.23
CA LEU A 471 3.51 2.75 -32.62
C LEU A 471 2.24 2.80 -33.50
N ASN A 472 1.06 2.89 -32.88
CA ASN A 472 -0.19 2.95 -33.64
C ASN A 472 -0.54 4.40 -34.00
N PRO A 473 -0.49 4.81 -35.27
CA PRO A 473 -0.80 6.17 -35.68
C PRO A 473 -2.20 6.62 -35.30
N ALA A 474 -3.17 5.68 -35.26
CA ALA A 474 -4.54 5.98 -34.88
C ALA A 474 -4.69 6.28 -33.38
N ASP A 475 -3.87 5.69 -32.51
CA ASP A 475 -3.88 5.98 -31.06
C ASP A 475 -3.12 7.26 -30.76
N MET A 476 -2.12 7.57 -31.58
CA MET A 476 -1.29 8.78 -31.48
C MET A 476 -1.86 9.99 -32.25
N GLU A 477 -3.10 9.88 -32.77
CA GLU A 477 -3.81 11.03 -33.30
C GLU A 477 -4.06 12.07 -32.19
N VAL A 478 -3.71 13.34 -32.46
CA VAL A 478 -3.67 14.42 -31.47
C VAL A 478 -4.99 14.58 -30.71
N ASN A 479 -6.12 14.54 -31.41
CA ASN A 479 -7.43 14.70 -30.75
C ASN A 479 -7.85 13.47 -29.96
N LYS A 480 -7.60 12.25 -30.48
CA LYS A 480 -7.88 10.99 -29.78
C LYS A 480 -7.02 10.86 -28.53
N LEU A 481 -5.73 11.17 -28.64
CA LEU A 481 -4.79 11.14 -27.52
C LEU A 481 -5.20 12.16 -26.44
N ARG A 482 -5.59 13.39 -26.84
CA ARG A 482 -6.13 14.40 -25.94
C ARG A 482 -7.36 13.90 -25.18
N MET A 483 -8.32 13.31 -25.89
CA MET A 483 -9.54 12.78 -25.30
C MET A 483 -9.26 11.61 -24.35
N ALA A 484 -8.28 10.75 -24.69
CA ALA A 484 -7.88 9.65 -23.83
C ALA A 484 -7.27 10.14 -22.51
N VAL A 485 -6.35 11.12 -22.54
CA VAL A 485 -5.77 11.73 -21.35
C VAL A 485 -6.85 12.46 -20.53
N MET A 486 -7.68 13.25 -21.20
CA MET A 486 -8.75 14.01 -20.54
C MET A 486 -9.79 13.09 -19.89
N GLY A 487 -10.18 12.00 -20.58
CA GLY A 487 -11.08 11.00 -20.03
C GLY A 487 -10.48 10.26 -18.83
N ALA A 488 -9.18 9.94 -18.89
CA ALA A 488 -8.46 9.33 -17.77
C ALA A 488 -8.48 10.25 -16.53
N LEU A 489 -8.14 11.51 -16.69
CA LEU A 489 -8.17 12.52 -15.62
C LEU A 489 -9.59 12.75 -15.08
N ARG A 490 -10.59 12.84 -15.96
CA ARG A 490 -11.98 13.10 -15.57
C ARG A 490 -12.60 11.98 -14.75
N PHE A 491 -12.38 10.74 -15.18
CA PHE A 491 -13.00 9.56 -14.57
C PHE A 491 -12.10 8.83 -13.56
N GLY A 492 -10.86 9.32 -13.36
CA GLY A 492 -9.90 8.68 -12.47
C GLY A 492 -9.42 7.33 -12.97
N LYS A 493 -9.33 7.16 -14.30
CA LYS A 493 -8.86 5.92 -14.91
C LYS A 493 -7.36 5.96 -15.15
N PRO A 494 -6.67 4.81 -15.14
CA PRO A 494 -5.29 4.76 -15.57
C PRO A 494 -5.14 5.14 -17.04
N PHE A 495 -4.15 5.97 -17.35
CA PHE A 495 -3.69 6.22 -18.70
C PHE A 495 -2.41 5.43 -18.96
N VAL A 496 -2.45 4.51 -19.93
CA VAL A 496 -1.37 3.59 -20.24
C VAL A 496 -0.76 3.97 -21.59
N LEU A 497 0.55 4.22 -21.60
CA LEU A 497 1.34 4.47 -22.81
C LEU A 497 2.25 3.27 -23.07
N ASP A 498 1.98 2.52 -24.11
CA ASP A 498 2.75 1.34 -24.52
C ASP A 498 3.80 1.73 -25.56
N LEU A 499 5.06 1.65 -25.18
CA LEU A 499 6.22 1.95 -26.03
C LEU A 499 6.66 0.75 -26.88
N MET A 500 6.07 -0.42 -26.63
CA MET A 500 6.50 -1.70 -27.21
C MET A 500 7.99 -1.98 -26.89
N ASP A 501 8.85 -2.16 -27.91
CA ASP A 501 10.27 -2.43 -27.72
C ASP A 501 11.15 -1.17 -27.91
N LEU A 502 10.54 0.01 -28.09
CA LEU A 502 11.21 1.23 -28.50
C LEU A 502 11.09 2.35 -27.45
N ASP A 503 11.85 2.24 -26.38
CA ASP A 503 11.81 3.20 -25.24
C ASP A 503 12.07 4.64 -25.67
N HIS A 504 12.93 4.87 -26.66
CA HIS A 504 13.27 6.20 -27.18
C HIS A 504 12.07 6.95 -27.78
N LEU A 505 10.96 6.25 -28.08
CA LEU A 505 9.73 6.90 -28.56
C LEU A 505 9.16 7.85 -27.53
N LEU A 506 9.40 7.63 -26.24
CA LEU A 506 8.90 8.51 -25.19
C LEU A 506 9.40 9.94 -25.38
N ASP A 507 10.70 10.11 -25.60
CA ASP A 507 11.33 11.43 -25.74
C ASP A 507 11.28 11.98 -27.18
N SER A 508 10.98 11.14 -28.15
CA SER A 508 10.94 11.54 -29.57
C SER A 508 9.50 11.74 -30.05
N SER A 509 8.89 10.71 -30.62
CA SER A 509 7.57 10.78 -31.25
C SER A 509 6.46 11.14 -30.25
N CYS A 510 6.47 10.54 -29.03
CA CYS A 510 5.46 10.84 -28.02
C CYS A 510 5.57 12.28 -27.54
N ALA A 511 6.79 12.77 -27.27
CA ALA A 511 7.00 14.16 -26.82
C ALA A 511 6.45 15.17 -27.84
N VAL A 512 6.65 14.94 -29.13
CA VAL A 512 6.12 15.78 -30.21
C VAL A 512 4.58 15.75 -30.21
N ARG A 513 3.96 14.55 -30.19
CA ARG A 513 2.50 14.40 -30.25
C ARG A 513 1.80 14.99 -29.03
N PHE A 514 2.33 14.75 -27.85
CA PHE A 514 1.80 15.40 -26.62
C PHE A 514 2.01 16.91 -26.65
N GLY A 515 3.11 17.41 -27.20
CA GLY A 515 3.39 18.84 -27.39
C GLY A 515 2.42 19.54 -28.33
N GLU A 516 1.90 18.87 -29.35
CA GLU A 516 0.85 19.36 -30.27
C GLU A 516 -0.51 19.54 -29.56
N ILE A 517 -0.78 18.79 -28.50
CA ILE A 517 -2.01 18.95 -27.67
C ILE A 517 -1.88 20.17 -26.77
N CYS A 518 -0.82 20.21 -25.98
CA CYS A 518 -0.50 21.29 -25.05
C CYS A 518 1.03 21.31 -24.84
N PRO A 519 1.69 22.48 -24.85
CA PRO A 519 3.12 22.58 -24.59
C PRO A 519 3.49 21.90 -23.26
N ASN A 520 4.53 21.06 -23.29
CA ASN A 520 5.05 20.30 -22.15
C ASN A 520 4.07 19.29 -21.52
N LEU A 521 3.02 18.85 -22.22
CA LEU A 521 2.02 17.93 -21.66
C LEU A 521 2.63 16.62 -21.17
N LEU A 522 3.54 16.00 -21.93
CA LEU A 522 4.20 14.76 -21.52
C LEU A 522 5.00 14.95 -20.23
N GLN A 523 5.75 16.05 -20.13
CA GLN A 523 6.48 16.37 -18.89
C GLN A 523 5.54 16.61 -17.71
N MET A 524 4.41 17.31 -17.94
CA MET A 524 3.39 17.51 -16.90
C MET A 524 2.72 16.19 -16.45
N LEU A 525 2.61 15.21 -17.33
CA LEU A 525 2.16 13.86 -16.95
C LEU A 525 3.22 13.17 -16.09
N ILE A 526 4.48 13.19 -16.50
CA ILE A 526 5.59 12.51 -15.82
C ILE A 526 5.81 13.08 -14.41
N ASP A 527 5.87 14.40 -14.26
CA ASP A 527 6.13 15.09 -12.98
C ASP A 527 4.88 15.30 -12.12
N LYS A 528 3.75 14.73 -12.53
CA LYS A 528 2.44 14.82 -11.86
C LYS A 528 1.85 16.24 -11.81
N SER A 529 2.47 17.23 -12.43
CA SER A 529 1.98 18.60 -12.40
C SER A 529 0.66 18.78 -13.17
N ILE A 530 0.30 17.83 -14.03
CA ILE A 530 -1.00 17.79 -14.72
C ILE A 530 -2.18 17.71 -13.73
N LEU A 531 -1.95 17.18 -12.53
CA LEU A 531 -2.99 17.07 -11.50
C LEU A 531 -3.37 18.41 -10.87
N LYS A 532 -2.61 19.48 -11.14
CA LYS A 532 -2.95 20.83 -10.69
C LYS A 532 -4.05 21.42 -11.58
N ASP A 533 -5.02 22.07 -10.96
CA ASP A 533 -6.20 22.66 -11.63
C ASP A 533 -5.87 23.54 -12.84
N ALA A 534 -4.83 24.34 -12.75
CA ALA A 534 -4.40 25.22 -13.84
C ALA A 534 -3.92 24.47 -15.08
N ASN A 535 -3.45 23.23 -14.93
CA ASN A 535 -2.82 22.47 -16.01
C ASN A 535 -3.81 21.58 -16.77
N TRP A 536 -4.60 20.76 -16.09
CA TRP A 536 -5.56 19.89 -16.78
C TRP A 536 -6.68 20.68 -17.49
N ARG A 537 -7.08 21.86 -16.98
CA ARG A 537 -8.07 22.74 -17.62
C ARG A 537 -7.64 23.21 -19.02
N ARG A 538 -6.33 23.24 -19.31
CA ARG A 538 -5.79 23.59 -20.62
C ARG A 538 -6.10 22.55 -21.70
N LEU A 539 -6.51 21.35 -21.30
CA LEU A 539 -6.89 20.28 -22.22
C LEU A 539 -8.34 20.42 -22.70
N VAL A 540 -9.20 21.10 -21.95
CA VAL A 540 -10.62 21.29 -22.27
C VAL A 540 -10.76 22.34 -23.37
N ARG A 541 -11.51 22.03 -24.42
CA ARG A 541 -11.76 22.91 -25.57
C ARG A 541 -13.24 23.31 -25.65
N PRO A 542 -13.56 24.50 -26.19
CA PRO A 542 -14.93 24.85 -26.54
C PRO A 542 -15.49 23.82 -27.53
N GLY A 543 -16.62 23.21 -27.19
CA GLY A 543 -17.23 22.15 -28.00
C GLY A 543 -17.02 20.72 -27.50
N ASP A 544 -16.20 20.50 -26.46
CA ASP A 544 -16.15 19.24 -25.75
C ASP A 544 -17.49 18.92 -25.04
N SER A 545 -17.76 17.66 -24.77
CA SER A 545 -18.98 17.23 -24.06
C SER A 545 -19.14 17.97 -22.73
N ALA A 546 -20.38 18.26 -22.35
CA ALA A 546 -20.71 18.87 -21.05
C ALA A 546 -20.17 18.10 -19.83
N GLU A 547 -19.78 16.84 -20.02
CA GLU A 547 -19.14 16.02 -18.99
C GLU A 547 -17.75 16.54 -18.59
N TYR A 548 -17.06 17.23 -19.49
CA TYR A 548 -15.74 17.85 -19.24
C TYR A 548 -15.84 19.29 -18.75
N GLY A 549 -17.09 19.79 -18.48
CA GLY A 549 -17.31 21.14 -17.98
C GLY A 549 -16.71 21.35 -16.58
N GLU A 550 -16.33 22.61 -16.29
CA GLU A 550 -15.67 23.02 -15.04
C GLU A 550 -16.48 22.73 -13.77
N ASN A 551 -17.80 22.66 -13.87
CA ASN A 551 -18.71 22.48 -12.73
C ASN A 551 -18.87 21.01 -12.27
N ARG A 552 -18.12 20.06 -12.83
CA ARG A 552 -18.18 18.66 -12.45
C ARG A 552 -16.89 18.21 -11.76
N ALA A 553 -17.05 17.45 -10.68
CA ALA A 553 -15.91 16.91 -9.94
C ALA A 553 -15.07 15.99 -10.84
N TRP A 554 -13.76 16.24 -10.90
CA TRP A 554 -12.77 15.40 -11.56
C TRP A 554 -12.15 14.46 -10.54
N ARG A 555 -11.94 13.19 -10.90
CA ARG A 555 -11.37 12.17 -10.01
C ARG A 555 -9.86 12.08 -10.14
N LEU A 556 -9.17 13.21 -10.00
CA LEU A 556 -7.73 13.34 -10.20
C LEU A 556 -6.92 12.47 -9.22
N GLU A 557 -7.43 12.23 -8.03
CA GLU A 557 -6.82 11.38 -6.98
C GLU A 557 -6.64 9.92 -7.40
N HIS A 558 -7.53 9.41 -8.27
CA HIS A 558 -7.48 8.04 -8.77
C HIS A 558 -6.70 7.92 -10.10
N PHE A 559 -6.35 9.05 -10.72
CA PHE A 559 -5.58 9.03 -11.96
C PHE A 559 -4.21 8.39 -11.75
N ARG A 560 -3.81 7.54 -12.70
CA ARG A 560 -2.48 6.91 -12.75
C ARG A 560 -1.94 7.02 -14.18
N PHE A 561 -0.70 7.46 -14.32
CA PHE A 561 0.02 7.37 -15.58
C PHE A 561 0.94 6.16 -15.54
N MET A 562 0.89 5.30 -16.53
CA MET A 562 1.67 4.08 -16.61
C MET A 562 2.37 4.01 -17.95
N VAL A 563 3.65 3.70 -17.94
CA VAL A 563 4.43 3.44 -19.14
C VAL A 563 4.75 1.95 -19.20
N VAL A 564 4.63 1.34 -20.36
CA VAL A 564 4.92 -0.08 -20.57
C VAL A 564 5.97 -0.22 -21.64
N THR A 565 6.97 -1.05 -21.39
CA THR A 565 8.00 -1.44 -22.36
C THR A 565 8.19 -2.95 -22.38
N LYS A 566 8.47 -3.50 -23.56
CA LYS A 566 8.89 -4.90 -23.72
C LYS A 566 10.41 -5.06 -23.71
N ASN A 567 11.14 -3.96 -23.73
CA ASN A 567 12.59 -3.99 -23.64
C ASN A 567 13.00 -4.52 -22.25
N SER A 568 13.75 -5.63 -22.24
CA SER A 568 14.24 -6.25 -21.01
C SER A 568 15.32 -5.44 -20.26
N LEU A 569 15.93 -4.45 -20.96
CA LEU A 569 16.99 -3.57 -20.46
C LEU A 569 16.64 -2.12 -20.83
N PRO A 570 15.67 -1.49 -20.13
CA PRO A 570 15.32 -0.09 -20.37
C PRO A 570 16.50 0.83 -20.09
N ASP A 571 16.54 1.99 -20.75
CA ASP A 571 17.55 3.02 -20.49
C ASP A 571 17.54 3.41 -19.01
N PRO A 572 18.70 3.49 -18.33
CA PRO A 572 18.83 3.87 -16.93
C PRO A 572 18.09 5.16 -16.56
N LYS A 573 18.02 6.14 -17.44
CA LYS A 573 17.28 7.39 -17.21
C LYS A 573 15.79 7.17 -16.92
N TYR A 574 15.16 6.17 -17.54
CA TYR A 574 13.76 5.85 -17.29
C TYR A 574 13.57 5.10 -15.98
N LEU A 575 14.58 4.28 -15.58
CA LEU A 575 14.58 3.61 -14.28
C LEU A 575 14.68 4.61 -13.12
N ASP A 576 15.35 5.74 -13.34
CA ASP A 576 15.44 6.83 -12.36
C ASP A 576 14.17 7.69 -12.33
N GLN A 577 13.57 7.93 -13.50
CA GLN A 577 12.40 8.80 -13.65
C GLN A 577 11.10 8.12 -13.23
N PHE A 578 10.97 6.82 -13.46
CA PHE A 578 9.81 6.01 -13.14
C PHE A 578 10.13 4.99 -12.04
N LEU A 579 9.10 4.41 -11.44
CA LEU A 579 9.22 3.27 -10.54
C LEU A 579 9.19 1.99 -11.37
N PRO A 580 10.31 1.24 -11.52
CA PRO A 580 10.32 0.04 -12.32
C PRO A 580 9.48 -1.07 -11.69
N VAL A 581 8.64 -1.71 -12.49
CA VAL A 581 7.86 -2.90 -12.13
C VAL A 581 8.21 -4.01 -13.13
N TRP A 582 9.01 -4.98 -12.67
CA TRP A 582 9.48 -6.10 -13.48
C TRP A 582 8.44 -7.21 -13.48
N VAL A 583 7.87 -7.50 -14.65
CA VAL A 583 6.86 -8.57 -14.80
C VAL A 583 7.57 -9.90 -14.97
N VAL A 584 7.37 -10.80 -14.01
CA VAL A 584 7.95 -12.14 -14.01
C VAL A 584 6.91 -13.12 -14.53
N SER A 585 7.27 -13.89 -15.55
CA SER A 585 6.43 -14.99 -16.03
C SER A 585 6.32 -16.07 -14.94
N PRO A 586 5.15 -16.66 -14.72
CA PRO A 586 5.06 -17.83 -13.85
C PRO A 586 5.91 -18.95 -14.46
N SER A 587 6.85 -19.45 -13.69
CA SER A 587 7.65 -20.65 -14.02
C SER A 587 6.76 -21.88 -14.05
#